data_f6edfec528606d3dbbfa5eedbe0a1ba7
#
_entry.id   f6edfec528606d3dbbfa5eedbe0a1ba7
#
_cell.length_a   1.000
_cell.length_b   1.000
_cell.length_c   1.000
_cell.angle_alpha   90.00
_cell.angle_beta   90.00
_cell.angle_gamma   90.00
#
_symmetry.space_group_name_H-M   'P 1'
#
loop_
_entity.id
_entity.type
_entity.pdbx_description
1 polymer ?
#
loop_
_entity_poly.entity_id
_entity_poly.type
_entity_poly.pdbx_seq_one_letter_code
_entity_poly.pdbx_strand_id
1 'polypeptide(L)'
;LEIGQVGQGPDDFLMPFGLSIREKNAFSFYDLNRRRYSTIHLNEDNDSWQVEHHFKSDSLPHIHIQPIRDSLYLGTGMYKNYHLVLLDKHGVFRKGFGEIPYRDEEEREVEDMIRSEAYQGQLAVSPSGHKVAHVLLKGDMIYFYHIAENGELELKSEQINAYPDYRYDSGALSSGAPMHHLTACATEEYVYTLYSGRNY
;
A
#
# COMPACT_ATOMS: atom_id res chain seq x y z
N LEU A 1 10.61 -23.46 -7.11
CA LEU A 1 11.54 -22.52 -6.46
C LEU A 1 10.95 -22.09 -5.12
N GLU A 2 11.67 -22.28 -4.03
CA GLU A 2 11.35 -21.75 -2.71
C GLU A 2 12.23 -20.53 -2.46
N ILE A 3 11.63 -19.42 -2.05
CA ILE A 3 12.33 -18.15 -1.90
C ILE A 3 12.26 -17.69 -0.45
N GLY A 4 13.41 -17.70 0.21
CA GLY A 4 13.56 -17.32 1.62
C GLY A 4 12.88 -18.28 2.58
N GLN A 5 12.95 -17.95 3.84
CA GLN A 5 12.26 -18.65 4.92
C GLN A 5 11.77 -17.65 5.96
N VAL A 6 10.88 -18.10 6.83
CA VAL A 6 10.49 -17.29 7.98
C VAL A 6 11.61 -17.33 9.02
N GLY A 7 12.22 -16.17 9.30
CA GLY A 7 13.36 -16.12 10.22
C GLY A 7 13.95 -14.72 10.40
N GLN A 8 15.11 -14.68 11.03
CA GLN A 8 15.84 -13.44 11.32
C GLN A 8 17.18 -13.30 10.57
N GLY A 9 17.51 -14.24 9.70
CA GLY A 9 18.69 -14.17 8.82
C GLY A 9 18.62 -12.97 7.86
N PRO A 10 19.71 -12.65 7.17
CA PRO A 10 19.75 -11.49 6.27
C PRO A 10 18.71 -11.58 5.14
N ASP A 11 18.48 -12.78 4.60
CA ASP A 11 17.57 -13.04 3.48
C ASP A 11 16.26 -13.71 3.92
N ASP A 12 15.98 -13.76 5.23
CA ASP A 12 14.73 -14.25 5.78
C ASP A 12 13.68 -13.13 5.79
N PHE A 13 12.40 -13.52 5.78
CA PHE A 13 11.26 -12.62 5.84
C PHE A 13 10.38 -12.97 7.04
N LEU A 14 9.71 -11.97 7.61
CA LEU A 14 8.77 -12.17 8.71
C LEU A 14 7.32 -11.99 8.27
N MET A 15 7.05 -10.92 7.57
CA MET A 15 5.70 -10.58 7.11
C MET A 15 5.76 -9.76 5.80
N PRO A 16 6.16 -10.38 4.68
CA PRO A 16 6.17 -9.70 3.38
C PRO A 16 4.75 -9.37 2.94
N PHE A 17 4.53 -8.14 2.51
CA PHE A 17 3.24 -7.62 2.09
C PHE A 17 3.37 -6.72 0.86
N GLY A 18 2.29 -6.64 0.05
CA GLY A 18 2.22 -5.72 -1.07
C GLY A 18 3.17 -6.06 -2.21
N LEU A 19 3.05 -7.27 -2.75
CA LEU A 19 3.85 -7.71 -3.89
C LEU A 19 3.66 -6.78 -5.09
N SER A 20 4.77 -6.32 -5.66
CA SER A 20 4.81 -5.49 -6.87
C SER A 20 5.76 -6.11 -7.90
N ILE A 21 5.26 -6.32 -9.11
CA ILE A 21 6.03 -6.83 -10.24
C ILE A 21 6.20 -5.70 -11.25
N ARG A 22 7.43 -5.24 -11.45
CA ARG A 22 7.77 -4.18 -12.42
C ARG A 22 8.64 -4.69 -13.56
N GLU A 23 9.39 -5.74 -13.33
CA GLU A 23 10.26 -6.39 -14.30
C GLU A 23 9.90 -7.86 -14.40
N LYS A 24 10.20 -8.48 -15.53
CA LYS A 24 9.83 -9.86 -15.80
C LYS A 24 10.28 -10.83 -14.70
N ASN A 25 11.48 -10.62 -14.16
CA ASN A 25 12.15 -11.54 -13.24
C ASN A 25 12.45 -10.87 -11.89
N ALA A 26 11.73 -9.80 -11.54
CA ALA A 26 11.93 -9.10 -10.27
C ALA A 26 10.59 -8.72 -9.66
N PHE A 27 10.49 -8.92 -8.36
CA PHE A 27 9.34 -8.47 -7.59
C PHE A 27 9.77 -7.86 -6.25
N SER A 28 9.06 -6.84 -5.87
CA SER A 28 9.33 -6.08 -4.65
C SER A 28 8.21 -6.25 -3.65
N PHE A 29 8.53 -6.08 -2.38
CA PHE A 29 7.58 -6.13 -1.27
C PHE A 29 8.11 -5.33 -0.08
N TYR A 30 7.21 -5.04 0.85
CA TYR A 30 7.53 -4.46 2.13
C TYR A 30 7.32 -5.50 3.24
N ASP A 31 8.37 -5.80 4.02
CA ASP A 31 8.26 -6.66 5.21
C ASP A 31 7.82 -5.80 6.40
N LEU A 32 6.57 -5.97 6.82
CA LEU A 32 5.94 -5.18 7.88
C LEU A 32 6.69 -5.28 9.21
N ASN A 33 7.10 -6.49 9.61
CA ASN A 33 7.73 -6.72 10.88
C ASN A 33 9.21 -6.28 10.89
N ARG A 34 9.87 -6.35 9.74
CA ARG A 34 11.24 -5.86 9.57
C ARG A 34 11.29 -4.40 9.17
N ARG A 35 10.15 -3.81 8.77
CA ARG A 35 10.05 -2.46 8.20
C ARG A 35 11.01 -2.25 7.03
N ARG A 36 11.15 -3.27 6.19
CA ARG A 36 12.17 -3.29 5.14
C ARG A 36 11.53 -3.45 3.76
N TYR A 37 11.89 -2.56 2.84
CA TYR A 37 11.53 -2.68 1.44
C TYR A 37 12.63 -3.40 0.70
N SER A 38 12.26 -4.42 -0.07
CA SER A 38 13.21 -5.31 -0.75
C SER A 38 12.70 -5.71 -2.12
N THR A 39 13.64 -6.02 -3.01
CA THR A 39 13.37 -6.66 -4.31
C THR A 39 14.04 -8.02 -4.35
N ILE A 40 13.35 -9.01 -4.89
CA ILE A 40 13.90 -10.30 -5.22
C ILE A 40 14.07 -10.38 -6.72
N HIS A 41 15.27 -10.70 -7.16
CA HIS A 41 15.63 -10.95 -8.55
C HIS A 41 15.75 -12.45 -8.79
N LEU A 42 14.99 -12.96 -9.75
CA LEU A 42 15.01 -14.37 -10.14
C LEU A 42 15.99 -14.57 -11.29
N ASN A 43 16.83 -15.57 -11.17
CA ASN A 43 17.69 -16.02 -12.25
C ASN A 43 17.11 -17.31 -12.84
N GLU A 44 16.51 -17.20 -14.03
CA GLU A 44 15.85 -18.32 -14.72
C GLU A 44 16.85 -19.40 -15.19
N ASP A 45 18.13 -19.03 -15.42
CA ASP A 45 19.11 -19.95 -16.00
C ASP A 45 19.61 -21.01 -15.01
N ASN A 46 19.54 -20.72 -13.71
CA ASN A 46 20.08 -21.60 -12.68
C ASN A 46 19.17 -21.80 -11.46
N ASP A 47 17.88 -21.48 -11.58
CA ASP A 47 16.88 -21.56 -10.49
C ASP A 47 17.33 -20.90 -9.17
N SER A 48 18.09 -19.82 -9.27
CA SER A 48 18.56 -19.06 -8.12
C SER A 48 17.84 -17.72 -7.97
N TRP A 49 18.01 -17.08 -6.83
CA TRP A 49 17.47 -15.77 -6.56
C TRP A 49 18.44 -14.95 -5.71
N GLN A 50 18.28 -13.64 -5.77
CA GLN A 50 19.02 -12.68 -4.97
C GLN A 50 18.07 -11.67 -4.36
N VAL A 51 18.35 -11.26 -3.12
CA VAL A 51 17.60 -10.19 -2.45
C VAL A 51 18.41 -8.90 -2.47
N GLU A 52 17.78 -7.85 -2.94
CA GLU A 52 18.27 -6.49 -2.80
C GLU A 52 17.44 -5.76 -1.76
N HIS A 53 18.09 -5.27 -0.70
CA HIS A 53 17.47 -4.47 0.32
C HIS A 53 17.66 -2.99 0.03
N HIS A 54 16.57 -2.27 -0.25
CA HIS A 54 16.63 -0.86 -0.63
C HIS A 54 16.74 0.05 0.59
N PHE A 55 15.85 -0.14 1.57
CA PHE A 55 15.87 0.64 2.79
C PHE A 55 15.12 -0.07 3.94
N LYS A 56 15.40 0.40 5.14
CA LYS A 56 14.60 0.14 6.33
C LYS A 56 13.89 1.44 6.69
N SER A 57 12.55 1.43 6.67
CA SER A 57 11.78 2.61 7.05
C SER A 57 11.94 2.91 8.54
N ASP A 58 11.73 4.15 8.89
CA ASP A 58 11.73 4.64 10.28
C ASP A 58 10.48 4.20 11.07
N SER A 59 9.96 5.07 11.92
CA SER A 59 8.89 4.76 12.88
C SER A 59 7.48 4.82 12.32
N LEU A 60 7.26 5.22 11.07
CA LEU A 60 5.91 5.31 10.52
C LEU A 60 5.31 3.92 10.27
N PRO A 61 4.05 3.70 10.67
CA PRO A 61 3.39 2.40 10.53
C PRO A 61 2.90 2.17 9.09
N HIS A 62 3.85 2.00 8.16
CA HIS A 62 3.53 1.64 6.78
C HIS A 62 2.95 0.23 6.71
N ILE A 63 2.00 0.04 5.80
CA ILE A 63 1.41 -1.26 5.49
C ILE A 63 1.75 -1.67 4.06
N HIS A 64 1.63 -0.76 3.12
CA HIS A 64 1.97 -1.01 1.73
C HIS A 64 2.84 0.12 1.19
N ILE A 65 3.94 -0.23 0.54
CA ILE A 65 4.85 0.73 -0.11
C ILE A 65 5.02 0.30 -1.57
N GLN A 66 4.87 1.25 -2.47
CA GLN A 66 5.10 1.07 -3.90
C GLN A 66 6.11 2.09 -4.41
N PRO A 67 7.08 1.65 -5.21
CA PRO A 67 7.94 2.59 -5.91
C PRO A 67 7.12 3.35 -6.95
N ILE A 68 7.36 4.64 -7.01
CA ILE A 68 6.93 5.50 -8.09
C ILE A 68 8.15 5.90 -8.91
N ARG A 69 8.14 6.98 -9.67
CA ARG A 69 9.30 7.40 -10.44
C ARG A 69 10.41 8.03 -9.59
N ASP A 70 11.59 8.21 -10.18
CA ASP A 70 12.73 8.98 -9.67
C ASP A 70 13.21 8.58 -8.26
N SER A 71 13.20 7.28 -7.97
CA SER A 71 13.61 6.77 -6.66
C SER A 71 12.76 7.29 -5.48
N LEU A 72 11.51 7.63 -5.75
CA LEU A 72 10.51 7.95 -4.76
C LEU A 72 9.60 6.77 -4.50
N TYR A 73 9.02 6.73 -3.31
CA TYR A 73 8.08 5.69 -2.91
C TYR A 73 6.82 6.33 -2.32
N LEU A 74 5.70 5.71 -2.61
CA LEU A 74 4.41 6.07 -2.03
C LEU A 74 4.01 4.99 -1.04
N GLY A 75 3.59 5.39 0.16
CA GLY A 75 3.17 4.48 1.22
C GLY A 75 1.73 4.73 1.66
N THR A 76 1.05 3.64 2.02
CA THR A 76 -0.17 3.65 2.83
C THR A 76 0.10 3.05 4.19
N GLY A 77 -0.69 3.39 5.19
CA GLY A 77 -0.49 2.87 6.55
C GLY A 77 -1.43 3.51 7.55
N MET A 78 -1.19 3.24 8.83
CA MET A 78 -1.93 3.86 9.93
C MET A 78 -1.29 5.20 10.29
N TYR A 79 -1.51 6.23 9.47
CA TYR A 79 -0.96 7.55 9.70
C TYR A 79 -1.91 8.45 10.47
N LYS A 80 -1.32 9.43 11.16
CA LYS A 80 -2.06 10.59 11.66
C LYS A 80 -2.00 11.69 10.62
N ASN A 81 -3.11 12.35 10.37
CA ASN A 81 -3.26 13.51 9.49
C ASN A 81 -3.08 13.27 7.98
N TYR A 82 -2.70 12.06 7.53
CA TYR A 82 -2.43 11.81 6.11
C TYR A 82 -3.04 10.48 5.66
N HIS A 83 -3.57 10.46 4.46
CA HIS A 83 -4.04 9.22 3.82
C HIS A 83 -2.88 8.48 3.13
N LEU A 84 -1.98 9.22 2.50
CA LEU A 84 -0.80 8.70 1.81
C LEU A 84 0.45 9.46 2.24
N VAL A 85 1.61 8.82 2.12
CA VAL A 85 2.90 9.47 2.38
C VAL A 85 3.89 9.24 1.25
N LEU A 86 4.68 10.27 0.95
CA LEU A 86 5.82 10.19 0.04
C LEU A 86 7.09 9.93 0.85
N LEU A 87 7.87 8.96 0.39
CA LEU A 87 9.18 8.62 0.94
C LEU A 87 10.26 8.83 -0.13
N ASP A 88 11.47 9.15 0.31
CA ASP A 88 12.62 9.15 -0.59
C ASP A 88 13.22 7.75 -0.78
N LYS A 89 14.31 7.69 -1.56
CA LYS A 89 15.04 6.43 -1.85
C LYS A 89 15.61 5.72 -0.63
N HIS A 90 15.68 6.39 0.52
CA HIS A 90 16.12 5.83 1.79
C HIS A 90 14.97 5.48 2.73
N GLY A 91 13.71 5.58 2.25
CA GLY A 91 12.53 5.33 3.06
C GLY A 91 12.22 6.43 4.09
N VAL A 92 12.81 7.62 3.92
CA VAL A 92 12.58 8.75 4.82
C VAL A 92 11.35 9.53 4.36
N PHE A 93 10.48 9.86 5.32
CA PHE A 93 9.30 10.68 5.09
C PHE A 93 9.66 12.03 4.47
N ARG A 94 8.96 12.39 3.41
CA ARG A 94 9.08 13.67 2.72
C ARG A 94 7.83 14.52 2.86
N LYS A 95 6.67 13.94 2.60
CA LYS A 95 5.40 14.68 2.60
C LYS A 95 4.22 13.72 2.82
N GLY A 96 3.19 14.21 3.48
CA GLY A 96 1.89 13.56 3.57
C GLY A 96 0.89 14.17 2.59
N PHE A 97 -0.06 13.35 2.12
CA PHE A 97 -1.10 13.76 1.18
C PHE A 97 -2.47 13.25 1.62
N GLY A 98 -3.46 14.08 1.33
CA GLY A 98 -4.87 13.78 1.53
C GLY A 98 -5.27 13.74 2.99
N GLU A 99 -6.50 14.12 3.27
CA GLU A 99 -7.16 13.85 4.54
C GLU A 99 -7.54 12.36 4.58
N ILE A 100 -7.49 11.74 5.76
CA ILE A 100 -7.99 10.39 5.95
C ILE A 100 -9.50 10.43 5.66
N PRO A 101 -10.01 9.58 4.74
CA PRO A 101 -11.41 9.61 4.38
C PRO A 101 -12.33 9.38 5.58
N TYR A 102 -13.55 9.85 5.44
CA TYR A 102 -14.63 9.66 6.41
C TYR A 102 -15.97 9.63 5.66
N ARG A 103 -16.96 8.97 6.22
CA ARG A 103 -18.30 8.84 5.63
C ARG A 103 -19.18 10.04 5.93
N ASP A 104 -19.08 10.54 7.19
CA ASP A 104 -19.90 11.63 7.73
C ASP A 104 -19.13 12.38 8.84
N GLU A 105 -19.70 13.49 9.33
CA GLU A 105 -19.07 14.33 10.36
C GLU A 105 -18.89 13.60 11.70
N GLU A 106 -19.72 12.61 12.03
CA GLU A 106 -19.58 11.82 13.25
C GLU A 106 -18.32 10.92 13.14
N GLU A 107 -18.11 10.28 12.01
CA GLU A 107 -16.91 9.49 11.75
C GLU A 107 -15.64 10.35 11.68
N ARG A 108 -15.75 11.61 11.24
CA ARG A 108 -14.64 12.56 11.21
C ARG A 108 -14.02 12.82 12.58
N GLU A 109 -14.83 12.76 13.64
CA GLU A 109 -14.38 12.93 15.02
C GLU A 109 -13.67 11.69 15.60
N VAL A 110 -13.71 10.55 14.89
CA VAL A 110 -12.98 9.34 15.27
C VAL A 110 -11.47 9.59 15.10
N GLU A 111 -10.67 9.08 16.04
CA GLU A 111 -9.21 9.23 16.00
C GLU A 111 -8.62 8.78 14.66
N ASP A 112 -7.74 9.59 14.09
CA ASP A 112 -7.13 9.38 12.78
C ASP A 112 -6.51 7.98 12.59
N MET A 113 -5.85 7.44 13.60
CA MET A 113 -5.25 6.10 13.49
C MET A 113 -6.29 5.01 13.28
N ILE A 114 -7.46 5.15 13.89
CA ILE A 114 -8.57 4.20 13.77
C ILE A 114 -9.19 4.32 12.39
N ARG A 115 -9.45 5.55 11.94
CA ARG A 115 -9.93 5.80 10.58
C ARG A 115 -8.91 5.30 9.55
N SER A 116 -7.62 5.58 9.73
CA SER A 116 -6.57 5.06 8.85
C SER A 116 -6.58 3.53 8.77
N GLU A 117 -6.86 2.82 9.85
CA GLU A 117 -6.98 1.37 9.84
C GLU A 117 -8.22 0.90 9.06
N ALA A 118 -9.36 1.61 9.19
CA ALA A 118 -10.57 1.29 8.46
C ALA A 118 -10.43 1.55 6.95
N TYR A 119 -9.75 2.65 6.59
CA TYR A 119 -9.54 3.08 5.21
C TYR A 119 -8.21 2.62 4.61
N GLN A 120 -7.63 1.54 5.13
CA GLN A 120 -6.44 0.92 4.54
C GLN A 120 -6.70 0.38 3.15
N GLY A 121 -5.68 0.48 2.30
CA GLY A 121 -5.76 -0.01 0.94
C GLY A 121 -4.42 -0.37 0.34
N GLN A 122 -4.47 -0.85 -0.88
CA GLN A 122 -3.31 -1.15 -1.70
C GLN A 122 -3.11 -0.07 -2.77
N LEU A 123 -1.85 0.13 -3.14
CA LEU A 123 -1.47 1.03 -4.22
C LEU A 123 -1.25 0.22 -5.49
N ALA A 124 -1.92 0.60 -6.55
CA ALA A 124 -1.66 0.12 -7.89
C ALA A 124 -1.03 1.26 -8.70
N VAL A 125 0.24 1.15 -9.01
CA VAL A 125 1.03 2.18 -9.70
C VAL A 125 1.19 1.79 -11.16
N SER A 126 0.93 2.73 -12.08
CA SER A 126 1.16 2.50 -13.52
C SER A 126 2.64 2.24 -13.81
N PRO A 127 3.00 1.51 -14.87
CA PRO A 127 4.39 1.26 -15.25
C PRO A 127 5.23 2.53 -15.40
N SER A 128 4.65 3.62 -15.91
CA SER A 128 5.32 4.93 -16.00
C SER A 128 5.56 5.61 -14.65
N GLY A 129 4.87 5.17 -13.60
CA GLY A 129 4.95 5.79 -12.27
C GLY A 129 4.22 7.12 -12.11
N HIS A 130 3.42 7.53 -13.12
CA HIS A 130 2.69 8.80 -13.10
C HIS A 130 1.26 8.72 -12.60
N LYS A 131 0.69 7.52 -12.56
CA LYS A 131 -0.69 7.29 -12.13
C LYS A 131 -0.71 6.28 -10.99
N VAL A 132 -1.54 6.54 -10.02
CA VAL A 132 -1.74 5.66 -8.87
C VAL A 132 -3.22 5.51 -8.61
N ALA A 133 -3.64 4.28 -8.37
CA ALA A 133 -4.91 4.00 -7.73
C ALA A 133 -4.65 3.53 -6.29
N HIS A 134 -5.35 4.12 -5.33
CA HIS A 134 -5.44 3.62 -3.97
C HIS A 134 -6.77 2.90 -3.83
N VAL A 135 -6.69 1.58 -3.69
CA VAL A 135 -7.83 0.66 -3.67
C VAL A 135 -8.03 0.17 -2.25
N LEU A 136 -9.16 0.49 -1.63
CA LEU A 136 -9.41 0.17 -0.23
C LEU A 136 -9.76 -1.30 -0.03
N LEU A 137 -9.28 -1.88 1.07
CA LEU A 137 -9.53 -3.29 1.41
C LEU A 137 -10.92 -3.50 2.01
N LYS A 138 -11.33 -2.62 2.93
CA LYS A 138 -12.55 -2.76 3.73
C LYS A 138 -13.76 -1.99 3.17
N GLY A 139 -13.54 -1.09 2.21
CA GLY A 139 -14.58 -0.35 1.51
C GLY A 139 -14.52 -0.63 0.02
N ASP A 140 -15.65 -0.51 -0.68
CA ASP A 140 -15.67 -0.50 -2.15
C ASP A 140 -15.40 0.91 -2.64
N MET A 141 -14.13 1.31 -2.50
CA MET A 141 -13.64 2.66 -2.78
C MET A 141 -12.31 2.62 -3.51
N ILE A 142 -12.16 3.47 -4.51
CA ILE A 142 -10.92 3.64 -5.28
C ILE A 142 -10.67 5.13 -5.48
N TYR A 143 -9.49 5.59 -5.14
CA TYR A 143 -9.00 6.95 -5.40
C TYR A 143 -7.96 6.92 -6.49
N PHE A 144 -8.10 7.77 -7.51
CA PHE A 144 -7.18 7.87 -8.63
C PHE A 144 -6.37 9.15 -8.54
N TYR A 145 -5.05 9.01 -8.53
CA TYR A 145 -4.12 10.13 -8.42
C TYR A 145 -3.22 10.23 -9.66
N HIS A 146 -2.86 11.45 -9.99
CA HIS A 146 -1.74 11.75 -10.88
C HIS A 146 -0.54 12.20 -10.04
N ILE A 147 0.66 11.72 -10.41
CA ILE A 147 1.91 12.10 -9.79
C ILE A 147 2.60 13.11 -10.71
N ALA A 148 2.64 14.36 -10.29
CA ALA A 148 3.34 15.43 -11.00
C ALA A 148 4.87 15.22 -10.99
N GLU A 149 5.62 15.95 -11.83
CA GLU A 149 7.07 15.80 -11.93
C GLU A 149 7.84 16.09 -10.63
N ASN A 150 7.31 16.95 -9.81
CA ASN A 150 7.87 17.30 -8.49
C ASN A 150 7.46 16.30 -7.38
N GLY A 151 6.76 15.20 -7.69
CA GLY A 151 6.27 14.22 -6.72
C GLY A 151 4.96 14.60 -6.02
N GLU A 152 4.32 15.73 -6.41
CA GLU A 152 3.01 16.09 -5.89
C GLU A 152 1.94 15.12 -6.38
N LEU A 153 1.06 14.70 -5.45
CA LEU A 153 -0.12 13.90 -5.78
C LEU A 153 -1.33 14.81 -5.98
N GLU A 154 -1.98 14.64 -7.11
CA GLU A 154 -3.22 15.32 -7.45
C GLU A 154 -4.35 14.29 -7.57
N LEU A 155 -5.35 14.38 -6.71
CA LEU A 155 -6.56 13.56 -6.83
C LEU A 155 -7.30 13.93 -8.11
N LYS A 156 -7.48 12.97 -9.01
CA LYS A 156 -8.16 13.17 -10.30
C LYS A 156 -9.62 12.75 -10.25
N SER A 157 -9.89 11.63 -9.58
CA SER A 157 -11.24 11.13 -9.40
C SER A 157 -11.29 10.13 -8.25
N GLU A 158 -12.49 9.87 -7.79
CA GLU A 158 -12.78 8.83 -6.82
C GLU A 158 -14.02 8.03 -7.25
N GLN A 159 -14.02 6.76 -6.90
CA GLN A 159 -15.18 5.89 -7.03
C GLN A 159 -15.52 5.38 -5.64
N ILE A 160 -16.72 5.69 -5.16
CA ILE A 160 -17.22 5.31 -3.84
C ILE A 160 -18.53 4.58 -4.03
N ASN A 161 -18.53 3.26 -3.86
CA ASN A 161 -19.74 2.43 -3.90
C ASN A 161 -20.20 2.05 -2.49
N ALA A 162 -19.25 1.78 -1.58
CA ALA A 162 -19.54 1.48 -0.19
C ALA A 162 -18.39 1.92 0.72
N TYR A 163 -18.73 2.60 1.80
CA TYR A 163 -17.78 2.93 2.87
C TYR A 163 -17.43 1.69 3.70
N PRO A 164 -16.26 1.67 4.38
CA PRO A 164 -15.91 0.63 5.32
C PRO A 164 -16.98 0.53 6.42
N ASP A 165 -17.46 -0.69 6.68
CA ASP A 165 -18.32 -0.96 7.83
C ASP A 165 -17.46 -1.42 9.00
N TYR A 166 -17.31 -0.56 10.00
CA TYR A 166 -16.53 -0.85 11.19
C TYR A 166 -17.18 -0.22 12.43
N ARG A 167 -16.92 -0.83 13.56
CA ARG A 167 -17.27 -0.29 14.87
C ARG A 167 -16.00 -0.07 15.66
N TYR A 168 -15.96 1.05 16.34
CA TYR A 168 -14.92 1.34 17.30
C TYR A 168 -15.48 1.22 18.71
N ASP A 169 -14.93 0.30 19.47
CA ASP A 169 -15.28 0.12 20.89
C ASP A 169 -14.02 -0.11 21.71
N SER A 170 -13.92 0.67 22.81
CA SER A 170 -12.86 0.51 23.81
C SER A 170 -11.42 0.51 23.28
N GLY A 171 -11.12 1.28 22.23
CA GLY A 171 -9.77 1.41 21.67
C GLY A 171 -9.40 0.33 20.64
N ALA A 172 -10.36 -0.48 20.23
CA ALA A 172 -10.16 -1.48 19.19
C ALA A 172 -11.15 -1.32 18.05
N LEU A 173 -10.66 -1.46 16.83
CA LEU A 173 -11.48 -1.51 15.63
C LEU A 173 -12.00 -2.93 15.45
N SER A 174 -13.31 -3.12 15.56
CA SER A 174 -13.97 -4.35 15.13
C SER A 174 -14.61 -4.12 13.77
N SER A 175 -14.13 -4.79 12.73
CA SER A 175 -14.79 -4.79 11.44
C SER A 175 -15.53 -6.10 11.26
N GLY A 176 -16.87 -6.05 11.19
CA GLY A 176 -17.68 -7.13 10.62
C GLY A 176 -17.67 -7.11 9.09
N ALA A 177 -16.97 -6.15 8.50
CA ALA A 177 -17.00 -5.92 7.08
C ALA A 177 -16.17 -6.94 6.31
N PRO A 178 -16.70 -7.43 5.19
CA PRO A 178 -15.93 -8.21 4.24
C PRO A 178 -14.78 -7.36 3.67
N MET A 179 -13.67 -8.01 3.32
CA MET A 179 -12.68 -7.39 2.45
C MET A 179 -13.29 -7.29 1.05
N HIS A 180 -13.46 -6.07 0.55
CA HIS A 180 -14.00 -5.83 -0.78
C HIS A 180 -12.95 -6.11 -1.87
N HIS A 181 -11.79 -5.49 -1.77
CA HIS A 181 -10.70 -5.66 -2.71
C HIS A 181 -9.54 -6.40 -2.06
N LEU A 182 -9.14 -7.54 -2.60
CA LEU A 182 -8.06 -8.36 -2.05
C LEU A 182 -6.69 -7.95 -2.57
N THR A 183 -6.62 -7.50 -3.83
CA THR A 183 -5.40 -7.02 -4.47
C THR A 183 -5.74 -6.10 -5.63
N ALA A 184 -4.75 -5.28 -6.03
CA ALA A 184 -4.87 -4.39 -7.17
C ALA A 184 -3.56 -4.32 -7.94
N CYS A 185 -3.66 -4.14 -9.27
CA CYS A 185 -2.54 -3.82 -10.15
C CYS A 185 -3.00 -2.83 -11.23
N ALA A 186 -2.05 -2.15 -11.87
CA ALA A 186 -2.33 -1.16 -12.89
C ALA A 186 -1.50 -1.37 -14.16
N THR A 187 -2.10 -1.00 -15.29
CA THR A 187 -1.43 -0.70 -16.54
C THR A 187 -1.41 0.82 -16.74
N GLU A 188 -0.99 1.31 -17.90
CA GLU A 188 -1.10 2.74 -18.21
C GLU A 188 -2.53 3.23 -18.36
N GLU A 189 -3.47 2.34 -18.68
CA GLU A 189 -4.85 2.71 -19.01
C GLU A 189 -5.86 2.19 -17.99
N TYR A 190 -5.58 1.06 -17.35
CA TYR A 190 -6.56 0.35 -16.51
C TYR A 190 -6.00 0.01 -15.13
N VAL A 191 -6.90 -0.03 -14.17
CA VAL A 191 -6.69 -0.63 -12.84
C VAL A 191 -7.51 -1.91 -12.76
N TYR A 192 -6.87 -2.99 -12.36
CA TYR A 192 -7.49 -4.28 -12.14
C TYR A 192 -7.53 -4.57 -10.65
N THR A 193 -8.68 -4.98 -10.15
CA THR A 193 -8.84 -5.37 -8.75
C THR A 193 -9.42 -6.76 -8.66
N LEU A 194 -8.97 -7.54 -7.68
CA LEU A 194 -9.63 -8.77 -7.31
C LEU A 194 -10.68 -8.46 -6.24
N TYR A 195 -11.93 -8.42 -6.66
CA TYR A 195 -13.07 -8.17 -5.77
C TYR A 195 -13.58 -9.47 -5.14
N SER A 196 -13.77 -9.50 -3.82
CA SER A 196 -14.16 -10.73 -3.12
C SER A 196 -15.58 -11.18 -3.44
N GLY A 197 -16.46 -10.26 -3.83
CA GLY A 197 -17.86 -10.53 -4.18
C GLY A 197 -18.70 -11.10 -3.03
N ARG A 198 -18.20 -11.12 -1.80
CA ARG A 198 -18.92 -11.64 -0.65
C ARG A 198 -19.78 -10.55 -0.04
N ASN A 199 -21.08 -10.65 -0.22
CA ASN A 199 -22.06 -10.00 0.64
C ASN A 199 -22.23 -10.90 1.88
N TYR A 200 -21.87 -10.40 3.03
CA TYR A 200 -22.11 -11.07 4.31
C TYR A 200 -23.40 -10.54 4.93
#